data_6528819b4ece91d390399831853732ed
#
_entry.id   6528819b4ece91d390399831853732ed
#
_cell.length_a   1.000
_cell.length_b   1.000
_cell.length_c   1.000
_cell.angle_alpha   90.00
_cell.angle_beta   90.00
_cell.angle_gamma   90.00
#
_symmetry.space_group_name_H-M   'P 1'
#
loop_
_entity.id
_entity.type
_entity.pdbx_description
1 polymer ?
#
loop_
_entity_poly.entity_id
_entity_poly.type
_entity_poly.pdbx_seq_one_letter_code
_entity_poly.pdbx_strand_id
1 'polypeptide(L)'
;LHDALPILTMIAGAIIALSAPGNAVNAAEKTQIQEEETKSTENPLNYIYIDEAQLEEESMQSIVLSWGENTAEILDITLTVEDENGSRTNLNVEKRVDELFLYEHSFENGIYHVSEVNVTTSSGVRTFTAEELKIDAYFGVGKKVDESIKSDYIEMESQSAENAVVTIETDNAATVEKSVADALSEQAVPLTVNKKERSNSNLVIVLDPGHDASKHPGATSHGVKEEIVTLKIAEYCKEVLEQYSGVSVYMTRTDGNCPYPGTNSIDDIIKRVEWAKTKDADVFISFHINSSVSSAAQGAEVYYPQGEENAQELAKDIVGELAKLGLKNRGDKGDDSYAVIRHSKRNGFPGLIIEHAFVSNASDAKWFQTEENLKKLGQADAAGIISHYGLTKDKGKWEFIGKYWKWNEGNG
;
A
#
# COMPACT_ATOMS: atom_id res chain seq x y z
N LEU A 1 8.26 -48.25 -1.31
CA LEU A 1 7.61 -49.19 -0.39
C LEU A 1 6.76 -48.37 0.55
N HIS A 2 5.49 -48.27 0.21
CA HIS A 2 4.29 -48.77 0.94
C HIS A 2 4.05 -48.08 2.28
N ASP A 3 2.98 -47.57 2.60
CA ASP A 3 1.52 -47.60 2.51
C ASP A 3 1.02 -46.83 3.73
N ALA A 4 -0.03 -46.22 3.88
CA ALA A 4 -1.42 -46.24 3.53
C ALA A 4 -2.16 -45.38 4.58
N LEU A 5 -3.13 -44.66 4.12
CA LEU A 5 -4.19 -44.02 4.93
C LEU A 5 -5.04 -45.07 5.68
N PRO A 6 -5.74 -44.67 6.74
CA PRO A 6 -7.08 -45.20 6.90
C PRO A 6 -8.18 -44.14 7.01
N ILE A 7 -9.18 -44.39 6.22
CA ILE A 7 -10.55 -43.92 6.22
C ILE A 7 -11.21 -44.20 7.58
N LEU A 8 -11.88 -43.23 8.17
CA LEU A 8 -12.73 -43.47 9.32
C LEU A 8 -14.20 -43.41 8.89
N THR A 9 -14.84 -44.55 9.06
CA THR A 9 -16.23 -44.86 8.74
C THR A 9 -17.17 -44.36 9.83
N MET A 10 -18.27 -43.74 9.41
CA MET A 10 -19.45 -43.51 10.25
C MET A 10 -20.07 -44.84 10.78
N ILE A 11 -20.51 -44.86 12.02
CA ILE A 11 -21.49 -45.82 12.52
C ILE A 11 -22.62 -45.04 13.18
N ALA A 12 -23.76 -45.06 12.53
CA ALA A 12 -25.05 -44.72 13.12
C ALA A 12 -25.57 -45.93 13.89
N GLY A 13 -25.85 -45.75 15.17
CA GLY A 13 -26.49 -46.77 16.00
C GLY A 13 -27.85 -46.31 16.43
N ALA A 14 -28.89 -46.81 15.75
CA ALA A 14 -30.27 -46.70 16.21
C ALA A 14 -30.55 -47.80 17.26
N ILE A 15 -31.05 -47.45 18.39
CA ILE A 15 -31.62 -48.39 19.35
C ILE A 15 -33.11 -48.13 19.43
N ILE A 16 -33.89 -49.10 18.94
CA ILE A 16 -35.34 -49.22 19.12
C ILE A 16 -35.55 -49.96 20.41
N ALA A 17 -36.35 -49.42 21.30
CA ALA A 17 -36.95 -50.18 22.39
C ALA A 17 -38.47 -49.98 22.43
N LEU A 18 -39.16 -51.08 22.25
CA LEU A 18 -40.62 -51.23 22.35
C LEU A 18 -41.07 -51.41 23.78
N SER A 19 -42.23 -50.92 24.09
CA SER A 19 -43.43 -51.50 24.78
C SER A 19 -44.02 -50.64 25.88
N ALA A 20 -45.10 -50.10 25.64
CA ALA A 20 -46.52 -50.22 25.95
C ALA A 20 -46.94 -50.12 27.43
N PRO A 21 -48.24 -49.89 27.82
CA PRO A 21 -48.82 -48.55 27.99
C PRO A 21 -49.34 -48.37 29.42
N GLY A 22 -49.63 -47.17 29.85
CA GLY A 22 -50.40 -46.96 31.09
C GLY A 22 -50.40 -45.52 31.59
N ASN A 23 -51.60 -44.93 31.45
CA ASN A 23 -52.19 -43.87 32.26
C ASN A 23 -51.74 -42.42 32.12
N ALA A 24 -52.67 -41.63 31.60
CA ALA A 24 -52.73 -40.19 31.63
C ALA A 24 -52.69 -39.58 33.03
N VAL A 25 -51.90 -38.51 33.18
CA VAL A 25 -52.24 -37.32 33.99
C VAL A 25 -51.53 -36.13 33.45
N ASN A 26 -52.26 -35.01 33.32
CA ASN A 26 -51.82 -33.68 32.87
C ASN A 26 -50.63 -33.13 33.65
N ALA A 27 -49.69 -32.61 32.94
CA ALA A 27 -49.01 -31.36 33.29
C ALA A 27 -48.25 -30.83 32.05
N ALA A 28 -48.62 -29.64 31.61
CA ALA A 28 -47.87 -28.89 30.62
C ALA A 28 -46.53 -28.46 31.21
N GLU A 29 -45.48 -29.20 30.93
CA GLU A 29 -44.10 -28.71 31.06
C GLU A 29 -43.63 -28.27 29.68
N LYS A 30 -43.54 -26.94 29.54
CA LYS A 30 -42.77 -26.32 28.47
C LYS A 30 -41.32 -26.70 28.71
N THR A 31 -40.85 -27.70 27.99
CA THR A 31 -39.42 -27.90 27.80
C THR A 31 -38.94 -26.77 26.89
N GLN A 32 -38.37 -25.74 27.48
CA GLN A 32 -37.47 -24.83 26.78
C GLN A 32 -36.26 -25.67 26.40
N ILE A 33 -36.18 -26.01 25.14
CA ILE A 33 -34.92 -26.40 24.52
C ILE A 33 -34.11 -25.09 24.49
N GLN A 34 -33.23 -24.90 25.47
CA GLN A 34 -32.12 -24.00 25.33
C GLN A 34 -31.22 -24.63 24.25
N GLU A 35 -31.31 -24.13 23.07
CA GLU A 35 -30.18 -24.20 22.15
C GLU A 35 -29.05 -23.45 22.87
N GLU A 36 -28.12 -24.17 23.46
CA GLU A 36 -26.78 -23.66 23.74
C GLU A 36 -26.17 -23.38 22.37
N GLU A 37 -26.28 -22.13 21.90
CA GLU A 37 -25.34 -21.60 20.94
C GLU A 37 -23.95 -21.83 21.52
N THR A 38 -23.22 -22.78 20.96
CA THR A 38 -21.79 -22.87 21.16
C THR A 38 -21.22 -21.58 20.59
N LYS A 39 -21.07 -20.56 21.43
CA LYS A 39 -20.31 -19.36 21.11
C LYS A 39 -18.93 -19.84 20.68
N SER A 40 -18.62 -19.69 19.41
CA SER A 40 -17.23 -19.69 18.95
C SER A 40 -16.47 -18.69 19.82
N THR A 41 -15.46 -19.17 20.51
CA THR A 41 -14.64 -18.34 21.42
C THR A 41 -13.51 -17.63 20.68
N GLU A 42 -13.41 -17.80 19.38
CA GLU A 42 -12.44 -17.13 18.53
C GLU A 42 -13.00 -15.78 18.05
N ASN A 43 -12.13 -14.78 18.08
CA ASN A 43 -12.43 -13.45 17.55
C ASN A 43 -12.62 -13.57 16.04
N PRO A 44 -13.81 -13.20 15.49
CA PRO A 44 -14.07 -13.34 14.05
C PRO A 44 -13.38 -12.29 13.19
N LEU A 45 -12.82 -11.25 13.80
CA LEU A 45 -12.08 -10.20 13.12
C LEU A 45 -10.63 -10.64 12.90
N ASN A 46 -10.18 -10.68 11.66
CA ASN A 46 -8.76 -10.91 11.34
C ASN A 46 -7.94 -9.65 11.62
N TYR A 47 -8.38 -8.52 11.08
CA TYR A 47 -7.79 -7.21 11.33
C TYR A 47 -8.74 -6.08 10.91
N ILE A 48 -8.47 -4.87 11.42
CA ILE A 48 -8.97 -3.62 10.89
C ILE A 48 -7.79 -2.74 10.52
N TYR A 49 -7.87 -2.12 9.36
CA TYR A 49 -6.87 -1.22 8.81
C TYR A 49 -7.50 0.16 8.62
N ILE A 50 -6.87 1.18 9.16
CA ILE A 50 -7.23 2.59 8.98
C ILE A 50 -6.12 3.24 8.17
N ASP A 51 -6.44 3.81 7.01
CA ASP A 51 -5.46 4.29 6.03
C ASP A 51 -4.55 5.38 6.59
N GLU A 52 -5.09 6.34 7.33
CA GLU A 52 -4.32 7.41 7.93
C GLU A 52 -4.68 7.64 9.40
N ALA A 53 -3.69 7.52 10.30
CA ALA A 53 -3.87 7.83 11.73
C ALA A 53 -4.13 9.32 11.96
N GLN A 54 -3.69 10.18 11.03
CA GLN A 54 -3.84 11.63 11.12
C GLN A 54 -4.19 12.22 9.76
N LEU A 55 -5.42 12.69 9.63
CA LEU A 55 -5.92 13.37 8.44
C LEU A 55 -5.89 14.89 8.63
N GLU A 56 -5.73 15.62 7.53
CA GLU A 56 -6.05 17.03 7.47
C GLU A 56 -7.57 17.26 7.42
N GLU A 57 -7.99 18.52 7.55
CA GLU A 57 -9.41 18.90 7.46
C GLU A 57 -10.02 18.48 6.10
N GLU A 58 -11.28 18.02 6.14
CA GLU A 58 -12.06 17.65 4.95
C GLU A 58 -11.49 16.50 4.10
N SER A 59 -10.63 15.66 4.68
CA SER A 59 -10.08 14.50 4.01
C SER A 59 -10.98 13.28 4.15
N MET A 60 -10.91 12.38 3.17
CA MET A 60 -11.62 11.11 3.19
C MET A 60 -10.76 10.05 3.90
N GLN A 61 -11.35 9.35 4.86
CA GLN A 61 -10.73 8.19 5.51
C GLN A 61 -11.20 6.91 4.85
N SER A 62 -10.26 6.04 4.55
CA SER A 62 -10.53 4.68 4.13
C SER A 62 -10.27 3.71 5.29
N ILE A 63 -11.20 2.82 5.53
CA ILE A 63 -11.09 1.78 6.55
C ILE A 63 -11.34 0.44 5.87
N VAL A 64 -10.47 -0.54 6.08
CA VAL A 64 -10.64 -1.91 5.59
C VAL A 64 -10.77 -2.85 6.77
N LEU A 65 -11.84 -3.62 6.78
CA LEU A 65 -12.10 -4.65 7.77
C LEU A 65 -11.94 -6.02 7.10
N SER A 66 -11.12 -6.89 7.67
CA SER A 66 -11.01 -8.29 7.29
C SER A 66 -11.72 -9.17 8.29
N TRP A 67 -12.72 -9.94 7.81
CA TRP A 67 -13.56 -10.79 8.63
C TRP A 67 -13.31 -12.26 8.34
N GLY A 68 -12.99 -13.07 9.35
CA GLY A 68 -12.51 -14.44 9.18
C GLY A 68 -13.56 -15.53 9.27
N GLU A 69 -14.78 -15.24 9.77
CA GLU A 69 -15.81 -16.26 9.95
C GLU A 69 -16.94 -16.12 8.93
N ASN A 70 -17.32 -17.25 8.30
CA ASN A 70 -18.56 -17.43 7.51
C ASN A 70 -18.96 -16.25 6.63
N THR A 71 -17.98 -15.63 5.98
CA THR A 71 -18.20 -14.43 5.14
C THR A 71 -19.25 -14.64 4.05
N ALA A 72 -19.45 -15.90 3.62
CA ALA A 72 -20.48 -16.25 2.65
C ALA A 72 -21.93 -16.07 3.18
N GLU A 73 -22.13 -16.06 4.50
CA GLU A 73 -23.43 -15.86 5.16
C GLU A 73 -23.70 -14.39 5.48
N ILE A 74 -22.69 -13.51 5.35
CA ILE A 74 -22.81 -12.09 5.62
C ILE A 74 -23.58 -11.42 4.49
N LEU A 75 -24.76 -10.89 4.82
CA LEU A 75 -25.58 -10.09 3.94
C LEU A 75 -25.15 -8.63 3.92
N ASP A 76 -24.75 -8.11 5.09
CA ASP A 76 -24.27 -6.75 5.28
C ASP A 76 -23.39 -6.68 6.52
N ILE A 77 -22.43 -5.74 6.51
CA ILE A 77 -21.58 -5.45 7.66
C ILE A 77 -21.34 -3.94 7.72
N THR A 78 -21.65 -3.33 8.86
CA THR A 78 -21.49 -1.89 9.06
C THR A 78 -20.55 -1.60 10.20
N LEU A 79 -19.73 -0.55 10.05
CA LEU A 79 -18.91 -0.02 11.14
C LEU A 79 -19.61 1.14 11.82
N THR A 80 -19.53 1.19 13.14
CA THR A 80 -19.87 2.39 13.91
C THR A 80 -18.57 3.05 14.37
N VAL A 81 -18.38 4.28 13.94
CA VAL A 81 -17.28 5.14 14.36
C VAL A 81 -17.83 6.17 15.34
N GLU A 82 -17.14 6.38 16.45
CA GLU A 82 -17.55 7.29 17.51
C GLU A 82 -16.51 8.40 17.68
N ASP A 83 -16.96 9.65 17.80
CA ASP A 83 -16.10 10.80 18.04
C ASP A 83 -15.78 10.97 19.53
N GLU A 84 -14.89 11.90 19.86
CA GLU A 84 -14.47 12.26 21.22
C GLU A 84 -15.60 12.77 22.12
N ASN A 85 -16.78 13.11 21.55
CA ASN A 85 -17.96 13.59 22.26
C ASN A 85 -19.03 12.51 22.41
N GLY A 86 -18.79 11.29 21.91
CA GLY A 86 -19.71 10.18 21.90
C GLY A 86 -20.73 10.22 20.76
N SER A 87 -20.53 11.07 19.73
CA SER A 87 -21.38 11.06 18.54
C SER A 87 -21.00 9.89 17.64
N ARG A 88 -22.00 9.17 17.15
CA ARG A 88 -21.80 7.94 16.38
C ARG A 88 -22.17 8.11 14.93
N THR A 89 -21.30 7.64 14.04
CA THR A 89 -21.51 7.60 12.60
C THR A 89 -21.44 6.15 12.13
N ASN A 90 -22.49 5.70 11.44
CA ASN A 90 -22.51 4.37 10.83
C ASN A 90 -22.00 4.44 9.41
N LEU A 91 -21.00 3.63 9.11
CA LEU A 91 -20.40 3.50 7.78
C LEU A 91 -20.92 2.23 7.11
N ASN A 92 -21.39 2.38 5.88
CA ASN A 92 -21.79 1.26 5.04
C ASN A 92 -20.62 0.81 4.17
N VAL A 93 -20.64 -0.46 3.76
CA VAL A 93 -19.64 -1.00 2.85
C VAL A 93 -19.74 -0.33 1.49
N GLU A 94 -18.66 0.28 1.04
CA GLU A 94 -18.54 0.82 -0.32
C GLU A 94 -18.13 -0.28 -1.31
N LYS A 95 -17.25 -1.18 -0.88
CA LYS A 95 -16.75 -2.27 -1.71
C LYS A 95 -16.47 -3.51 -0.86
N ARG A 96 -16.73 -4.68 -1.44
CA ARG A 96 -16.40 -5.98 -0.85
C ARG A 96 -15.55 -6.81 -1.80
N VAL A 97 -14.46 -7.39 -1.30
CA VAL A 97 -13.62 -8.36 -2.01
C VAL A 97 -13.34 -9.52 -1.06
N ASP A 98 -13.95 -10.68 -1.32
CA ASP A 98 -13.87 -11.87 -0.46
C ASP A 98 -14.26 -11.56 1.01
N GLU A 99 -13.30 -11.67 1.92
CA GLU A 99 -13.44 -11.38 3.35
C GLU A 99 -13.14 -9.92 3.72
N LEU A 100 -12.84 -9.07 2.73
CA LEU A 100 -12.47 -7.68 2.94
C LEU A 100 -13.63 -6.74 2.64
N PHE A 101 -13.87 -5.81 3.54
CA PHE A 101 -14.91 -4.81 3.47
C PHE A 101 -14.29 -3.42 3.57
N LEU A 102 -14.47 -2.62 2.51
CA LEU A 102 -13.98 -1.24 2.42
C LEU A 102 -15.07 -0.25 2.81
N TYR A 103 -14.71 0.71 3.63
CA TYR A 103 -15.52 1.86 4.04
C TYR A 103 -14.78 3.15 3.72
N GLU A 104 -15.47 4.12 3.16
CA GLU A 104 -14.94 5.44 2.86
C GLU A 104 -15.86 6.51 3.43
N HIS A 105 -15.31 7.48 4.15
CA HIS A 105 -16.09 8.56 4.74
C HIS A 105 -15.24 9.80 4.99
N SER A 106 -15.83 10.99 4.74
CA SER A 106 -15.24 12.26 5.11
C SER A 106 -15.73 12.68 6.48
N PHE A 107 -14.82 12.84 7.43
CA PHE A 107 -15.12 13.21 8.81
C PHE A 107 -14.87 14.70 9.04
N GLU A 108 -15.63 15.29 9.95
CA GLU A 108 -15.35 16.63 10.47
C GLU A 108 -14.14 16.62 11.42
N ASN A 109 -13.67 17.80 11.83
CA ASN A 109 -12.54 17.89 12.76
C ASN A 109 -12.86 17.22 14.10
N GLY A 110 -12.06 16.23 14.47
CA GLY A 110 -12.29 15.44 15.67
C GLY A 110 -11.27 14.33 15.86
N ILE A 111 -11.39 13.60 16.96
CA ILE A 111 -10.71 12.34 17.20
C ILE A 111 -11.77 11.24 17.17
N TYR A 112 -11.49 10.20 16.43
CA TYR A 112 -12.45 9.13 16.14
C TYR A 112 -11.85 7.76 16.48
N HIS A 113 -12.75 6.82 16.79
CA HIS A 113 -12.39 5.40 16.94
C HIS A 113 -13.53 4.52 16.45
N VAL A 114 -13.18 3.30 16.04
CA VAL A 114 -14.19 2.28 15.71
C VAL A 114 -14.75 1.71 17.00
N SER A 115 -16.05 1.87 17.22
CA SER A 115 -16.71 1.47 18.46
C SER A 115 -17.48 0.15 18.35
N GLU A 116 -18.06 -0.14 17.18
CA GLU A 116 -18.87 -1.35 16.96
C GLU A 116 -18.77 -1.84 15.52
N VAL A 117 -18.93 -3.15 15.35
CA VAL A 117 -19.13 -3.83 14.06
C VAL A 117 -20.48 -4.55 14.09
N ASN A 118 -21.36 -4.23 13.15
CA ASN A 118 -22.68 -4.84 13.05
C ASN A 118 -22.72 -5.79 11.84
N VAL A 119 -22.86 -7.07 12.10
CA VAL A 119 -22.92 -8.12 11.08
C VAL A 119 -24.35 -8.59 10.88
N THR A 120 -24.86 -8.46 9.69
CA THR A 120 -26.21 -8.91 9.29
C THR A 120 -26.11 -10.22 8.51
N THR A 121 -26.83 -11.22 8.97
CA THR A 121 -26.97 -12.53 8.32
C THR A 121 -28.45 -12.85 8.12
N SER A 122 -28.75 -13.97 7.50
CA SER A 122 -30.15 -14.46 7.36
C SER A 122 -30.80 -14.78 8.73
N SER A 123 -30.00 -14.99 9.77
CA SER A 123 -30.49 -15.27 11.13
C SER A 123 -30.72 -13.99 11.96
N GLY A 124 -30.28 -12.83 11.51
CA GLY A 124 -30.45 -11.54 12.17
C GLY A 124 -29.20 -10.70 12.19
N VAL A 125 -29.21 -9.65 13.02
CA VAL A 125 -28.07 -8.74 13.20
C VAL A 125 -27.38 -9.08 14.50
N ARG A 126 -26.04 -9.21 14.45
CA ARG A 126 -25.18 -9.32 15.62
C ARG A 126 -24.25 -8.11 15.69
N THR A 127 -24.25 -7.44 16.83
CA THR A 127 -23.37 -6.33 17.13
C THR A 127 -22.20 -6.84 17.96
N PHE A 128 -20.99 -6.49 17.55
CA PHE A 128 -19.75 -6.71 18.28
C PHE A 128 -19.20 -5.35 18.70
N THR A 129 -18.85 -5.21 19.95
CA THR A 129 -18.18 -4.02 20.45
C THR A 129 -16.68 -4.06 20.11
N ALA A 130 -16.03 -2.89 20.08
CA ALA A 130 -14.58 -2.79 19.91
C ALA A 130 -13.82 -3.61 20.97
N GLU A 131 -14.32 -3.65 22.22
CA GLU A 131 -13.74 -4.44 23.30
C GLU A 131 -13.80 -5.96 23.01
N GLU A 132 -14.96 -6.46 22.56
CA GLU A 132 -15.12 -7.88 22.19
C GLU A 132 -14.20 -8.28 21.04
N LEU A 133 -14.01 -7.39 20.06
CA LEU A 133 -13.15 -7.61 18.90
C LEU A 133 -11.68 -7.22 19.15
N LYS A 134 -11.36 -6.66 20.31
CA LYS A 134 -10.03 -6.11 20.64
C LYS A 134 -9.56 -5.05 19.65
N ILE A 135 -10.49 -4.21 19.19
CA ILE A 135 -10.16 -3.07 18.32
C ILE A 135 -9.68 -1.91 19.19
N ASP A 136 -8.51 -1.39 18.87
CA ASP A 136 -7.93 -0.18 19.47
C ASP A 136 -7.44 0.74 18.35
N ALA A 137 -8.37 1.17 17.51
CA ALA A 137 -8.09 1.91 16.28
C ALA A 137 -8.64 3.33 16.37
N TYR A 138 -7.75 4.30 16.55
CA TYR A 138 -8.03 5.73 16.64
C TYR A 138 -7.40 6.47 15.47
N PHE A 139 -8.08 7.50 14.99
CA PHE A 139 -7.52 8.46 14.02
C PHE A 139 -8.00 9.88 14.32
N GLY A 140 -7.24 10.86 13.88
CA GLY A 140 -7.55 12.28 14.04
C GLY A 140 -7.83 12.95 12.70
N VAL A 141 -8.78 13.88 12.67
CA VAL A 141 -9.05 14.76 11.53
C VAL A 141 -8.89 16.20 12.00
N GLY A 142 -7.91 16.92 11.45
CA GLY A 142 -7.58 18.28 11.92
C GLY A 142 -7.13 18.37 13.39
N LYS A 143 -7.09 17.22 14.10
CA LYS A 143 -6.67 17.10 15.49
C LYS A 143 -5.73 15.94 15.67
N LYS A 144 -4.66 16.13 16.46
CA LYS A 144 -3.70 15.08 16.77
C LYS A 144 -4.24 14.13 17.83
N VAL A 145 -4.15 12.84 17.59
CA VAL A 145 -4.44 11.79 18.59
C VAL A 145 -3.34 11.82 19.66
N ASP A 146 -3.73 11.82 20.93
CA ASP A 146 -2.79 11.80 22.05
C ASP A 146 -2.12 10.42 22.15
N GLU A 147 -0.81 10.40 22.34
CA GLU A 147 -0.01 9.17 22.48
C GLU A 147 -0.50 8.27 23.65
N SER A 148 -1.13 8.85 24.67
CA SER A 148 -1.70 8.11 25.79
C SER A 148 -2.97 7.30 25.41
N ILE A 149 -3.61 7.63 24.31
CA ILE A 149 -4.79 6.94 23.79
C ILE A 149 -4.38 5.76 22.88
N LYS A 150 -3.18 5.84 22.33
CA LYS A 150 -2.62 4.83 21.42
C LYS A 150 -2.03 3.68 22.25
N SER A 151 -2.78 2.63 22.57
CA SER A 151 -2.18 1.57 23.37
C SER A 151 -1.61 0.42 22.55
N ASP A 152 -2.31 -0.32 21.81
CA ASP A 152 -1.82 -1.61 21.27
C ASP A 152 -1.99 -1.78 19.74
N TYR A 153 -1.76 -0.75 18.94
CA TYR A 153 -1.80 -0.87 17.51
C TYR A 153 -0.39 -0.94 16.88
N ILE A 154 -0.32 -1.56 15.72
CA ILE A 154 0.89 -1.64 14.91
C ILE A 154 0.85 -0.50 13.90
N GLU A 155 1.83 0.42 13.97
CA GLU A 155 2.07 1.36 12.87
C GLU A 155 2.74 0.60 11.73
N MET A 156 2.14 0.65 10.55
CA MET A 156 2.73 0.04 9.35
C MET A 156 3.81 0.97 8.79
N GLU A 157 5.04 0.47 8.73
CA GLU A 157 6.17 1.14 8.09
C GLU A 157 6.22 0.80 6.59
N SER A 158 5.19 1.12 5.83
CA SER A 158 5.24 0.98 4.38
C SER A 158 4.96 2.30 3.69
N GLN A 159 5.41 2.45 2.46
CA GLN A 159 5.29 3.70 1.72
C GLN A 159 3.86 4.11 1.34
N SER A 160 2.96 3.14 1.25
CA SER A 160 1.54 3.39 1.02
C SER A 160 0.75 3.52 2.31
N ALA A 161 1.37 3.28 3.47
CA ALA A 161 0.71 3.17 4.75
C ALA A 161 1.55 3.74 5.92
N GLU A 162 2.46 4.68 5.67
CA GLU A 162 3.32 5.30 6.70
C GLU A 162 2.56 5.86 7.89
N ASN A 163 1.29 6.20 7.70
CA ASN A 163 0.43 6.76 8.73
C ASN A 163 -0.74 5.83 9.09
N ALA A 164 -0.79 4.62 8.52
CA ALA A 164 -1.89 3.71 8.76
C ALA A 164 -1.87 3.13 10.18
N VAL A 165 -3.06 2.82 10.68
CA VAL A 165 -3.25 2.15 11.95
C VAL A 165 -3.81 0.76 11.70
N VAL A 166 -3.17 -0.27 12.23
CA VAL A 166 -3.65 -1.65 12.15
C VAL A 166 -3.92 -2.18 13.55
N THR A 167 -5.13 -2.61 13.76
CA THR A 167 -5.55 -3.27 15.00
C THR A 167 -5.56 -4.78 14.79
N ILE A 168 -5.09 -5.49 15.72
CA ILE A 168 -4.78 -6.93 15.81
C ILE A 168 -3.34 -7.19 15.37
N GLU A 169 -2.63 -7.88 16.25
CA GLU A 169 -1.29 -8.35 16.03
C GLU A 169 -1.25 -9.22 14.76
N THR A 170 -0.67 -8.68 13.72
CA THR A 170 -0.27 -9.46 12.56
C THR A 170 1.25 -9.54 12.59
N ASP A 171 1.78 -10.74 12.53
CA ASP A 171 3.23 -10.95 12.42
C ASP A 171 3.82 -10.39 11.11
N ASN A 172 2.96 -9.83 10.24
CA ASN A 172 3.37 -9.38 8.91
C ASN A 172 2.52 -8.23 8.39
N ALA A 173 2.94 -7.00 8.68
CA ALA A 173 2.32 -5.78 8.16
C ALA A 173 2.21 -5.75 6.62
N ALA A 174 3.22 -6.27 5.91
CA ALA A 174 3.20 -6.38 4.45
C ALA A 174 2.06 -7.27 3.92
N THR A 175 1.64 -8.29 4.69
CA THR A 175 0.49 -9.13 4.32
C THR A 175 -0.82 -8.35 4.42
N VAL A 176 -0.98 -7.54 5.46
CA VAL A 176 -2.17 -6.67 5.63
C VAL A 176 -2.22 -5.65 4.50
N GLU A 177 -1.12 -4.96 4.24
CA GLU A 177 -1.03 -3.98 3.15
C GLU A 177 -1.37 -4.59 1.80
N LYS A 178 -0.84 -5.78 1.51
CA LYS A 178 -1.17 -6.51 0.31
C LYS A 178 -2.67 -6.80 0.20
N SER A 179 -3.27 -7.28 1.27
CA SER A 179 -4.71 -7.60 1.31
C SER A 179 -5.57 -6.34 1.13
N VAL A 180 -5.19 -5.24 1.80
CA VAL A 180 -5.86 -3.94 1.64
C VAL A 180 -5.77 -3.43 0.21
N ALA A 181 -4.58 -3.45 -0.38
CA ALA A 181 -4.41 -3.00 -1.75
C ALA A 181 -5.16 -3.90 -2.77
N ASP A 182 -5.28 -5.20 -2.49
CA ASP A 182 -6.10 -6.11 -3.28
C ASP A 182 -7.59 -5.80 -3.15
N ALA A 183 -8.06 -5.39 -1.97
CA ALA A 183 -9.44 -4.95 -1.75
C ALA A 183 -9.76 -3.64 -2.46
N LEU A 184 -8.81 -2.69 -2.46
CA LEU A 184 -8.98 -1.38 -3.07
C LEU A 184 -8.84 -1.43 -4.60
N SER A 185 -8.18 -2.44 -5.16
CA SER A 185 -8.03 -2.59 -6.60
C SER A 185 -9.27 -3.22 -7.26
N GLU A 186 -9.67 -2.75 -8.42
CA GLU A 186 -10.57 -3.51 -9.28
C GLU A 186 -9.86 -4.76 -9.81
N GLN A 187 -10.60 -5.86 -9.91
CA GLN A 187 -10.18 -7.21 -10.26
C GLN A 187 -8.84 -7.35 -11.01
N ALA A 188 -7.91 -8.11 -10.43
CA ALA A 188 -6.67 -8.50 -11.07
C ALA A 188 -6.92 -9.26 -12.37
N VAL A 189 -6.68 -8.62 -13.50
CA VAL A 189 -6.53 -9.34 -14.77
C VAL A 189 -5.13 -9.95 -14.78
N PRO A 190 -4.97 -11.27 -15.01
CA PRO A 190 -3.64 -11.85 -15.12
C PRO A 190 -2.88 -11.18 -16.26
N LEU A 191 -1.72 -10.64 -15.97
CA LEU A 191 -0.84 -10.07 -16.99
C LEU A 191 -0.27 -11.20 -17.83
N THR A 192 -0.83 -11.41 -19.01
CA THR A 192 -0.02 -11.86 -20.12
C THR A 192 0.72 -10.63 -20.64
N VAL A 193 1.95 -10.48 -20.21
CA VAL A 193 2.86 -9.49 -20.80
C VAL A 193 3.09 -9.92 -22.24
N ASN A 194 2.23 -9.46 -23.15
CA ASN A 194 2.56 -9.45 -24.54
C ASN A 194 3.66 -8.41 -24.72
N LYS A 195 4.90 -8.90 -24.69
CA LYS A 195 6.07 -8.16 -25.10
C LYS A 195 5.82 -7.73 -26.55
N LYS A 196 5.21 -6.55 -26.72
CA LYS A 196 5.10 -5.95 -28.03
C LYS A 196 6.53 -5.68 -28.47
N GLU A 197 7.05 -6.46 -29.40
CA GLU A 197 8.34 -6.15 -30.02
C GLU A 197 8.22 -4.75 -30.63
N ARG A 198 8.72 -3.75 -29.88
CA ARG A 198 8.77 -2.38 -30.36
C ARG A 198 9.96 -2.27 -31.31
N SER A 199 9.69 -2.30 -32.60
CA SER A 199 10.64 -1.83 -33.59
C SER A 199 10.71 -0.30 -33.50
N ASN A 200 11.80 0.26 -33.01
CA ASN A 200 12.13 1.69 -33.03
C ASN A 200 11.20 2.65 -32.25
N SER A 201 10.69 2.29 -31.08
CA SER A 201 9.95 3.23 -30.24
C SER A 201 10.83 3.78 -29.12
N ASN A 202 10.66 5.06 -28.76
CA ASN A 202 11.28 5.67 -27.60
C ASN A 202 10.91 4.91 -26.33
N LEU A 203 11.90 4.72 -25.44
CA LEU A 203 11.68 4.25 -24.08
C LEU A 203 10.89 5.31 -23.28
N VAL A 204 9.81 4.94 -22.67
CA VAL A 204 9.00 5.84 -21.84
C VAL A 204 9.22 5.52 -20.37
N ILE A 205 9.85 6.46 -19.66
CA ILE A 205 10.12 6.37 -18.24
C ILE A 205 9.19 7.34 -17.50
N VAL A 206 8.46 6.85 -16.52
CA VAL A 206 7.70 7.68 -15.61
C VAL A 206 8.41 7.71 -14.26
N LEU A 207 8.82 8.89 -13.84
CA LEU A 207 9.38 9.15 -12.52
C LEU A 207 8.27 9.64 -11.61
N ASP A 208 8.15 9.02 -10.46
CA ASP A 208 7.16 9.34 -9.46
C ASP A 208 7.84 9.85 -8.19
N PRO A 209 7.91 11.18 -7.97
CA PRO A 209 8.32 11.68 -6.68
C PRO A 209 7.30 11.28 -5.62
N GLY A 210 7.66 10.35 -4.73
CA GLY A 210 6.77 9.87 -3.69
C GLY A 210 6.27 11.00 -2.79
N HIS A 211 5.09 10.80 -2.21
CA HIS A 211 4.43 11.76 -1.32
C HIS A 211 4.06 13.12 -1.96
N ASP A 212 3.54 14.04 -1.17
CA ASP A 212 3.24 15.43 -1.52
C ASP A 212 3.09 16.29 -0.25
N ALA A 213 3.24 17.60 -0.38
CA ALA A 213 3.19 18.51 0.77
C ALA A 213 1.76 18.84 1.23
N SER A 214 0.74 18.44 0.48
CA SER A 214 -0.65 18.85 0.74
C SER A 214 -1.48 17.81 1.47
N LYS A 215 -1.17 16.50 1.26
CA LYS A 215 -1.97 15.41 1.84
C LYS A 215 -1.14 14.27 2.40
N HIS A 216 -0.08 13.87 1.72
CA HIS A 216 0.69 12.67 2.01
C HIS A 216 2.17 13.03 2.17
N PRO A 217 2.58 13.69 3.27
CA PRO A 217 3.90 14.31 3.37
C PRO A 217 5.06 13.33 3.53
N GLY A 218 4.80 12.07 3.87
CA GLY A 218 5.85 11.08 4.13
C GLY A 218 6.69 11.37 5.37
N ALA A 219 7.85 10.73 5.45
CA ALA A 219 8.71 10.81 6.62
C ALA A 219 9.32 12.21 6.84
N THR A 220 9.34 12.63 8.10
CA THR A 220 9.98 13.89 8.50
C THR A 220 10.94 13.65 9.67
N SER A 221 12.23 13.83 9.46
CA SER A 221 13.24 13.69 10.50
C SER A 221 14.48 14.55 10.19
N HIS A 222 15.26 14.92 11.21
CA HIS A 222 16.51 15.70 11.07
C HIS A 222 16.36 16.97 10.22
N GLY A 223 15.17 17.60 10.20
CA GLY A 223 14.88 18.78 9.39
C GLY A 223 14.69 18.50 7.89
N VAL A 224 14.61 17.25 7.50
CA VAL A 224 14.31 16.78 6.15
C VAL A 224 12.83 16.41 6.07
N LYS A 225 12.20 16.73 4.96
CA LYS A 225 10.84 16.34 4.61
C LYS A 225 10.87 15.54 3.31
N GLU A 226 10.33 14.34 3.35
CA GLU A 226 10.42 13.39 2.24
C GLU A 226 9.84 13.94 0.94
N GLU A 227 8.64 14.50 0.97
CA GLU A 227 7.96 15.04 -0.20
C GLU A 227 8.74 16.14 -0.94
N ILE A 228 9.63 16.84 -0.22
CA ILE A 228 10.49 17.88 -0.81
C ILE A 228 11.69 17.25 -1.50
N VAL A 229 12.36 16.31 -0.83
CA VAL A 229 13.61 15.76 -1.34
C VAL A 229 13.38 14.77 -2.46
N THR A 230 12.29 13.98 -2.43
CA THR A 230 11.92 13.07 -3.51
C THR A 230 11.64 13.80 -4.81
N LEU A 231 10.93 14.94 -4.75
CA LEU A 231 10.71 15.80 -5.90
C LEU A 231 12.04 16.28 -6.50
N LYS A 232 12.95 16.76 -5.66
CA LYS A 232 14.25 17.27 -6.10
C LYS A 232 15.13 16.19 -6.74
N ILE A 233 15.20 15.02 -6.10
CA ILE A 233 16.00 13.90 -6.65
C ILE A 233 15.44 13.48 -8.01
N ALA A 234 14.13 13.34 -8.15
CA ALA A 234 13.48 12.99 -9.42
C ALA A 234 13.68 14.06 -10.51
N GLU A 235 13.63 15.35 -10.16
CA GLU A 235 13.96 16.45 -11.08
C GLU A 235 15.39 16.30 -11.63
N TYR A 236 16.38 16.03 -10.74
CA TYR A 236 17.78 15.85 -11.18
C TYR A 236 17.98 14.56 -12.00
N CYS A 237 17.27 13.49 -11.68
CA CYS A 237 17.28 12.29 -12.49
C CYS A 237 16.75 12.59 -13.90
N LYS A 238 15.61 13.28 -14.00
CA LYS A 238 15.00 13.71 -15.27
C LYS A 238 15.94 14.58 -16.09
N GLU A 239 16.56 15.60 -15.48
CA GLU A 239 17.54 16.48 -16.16
C GLU A 239 18.67 15.72 -16.84
N VAL A 240 19.12 14.62 -16.25
CA VAL A 240 20.16 13.78 -16.83
C VAL A 240 19.61 12.92 -17.95
N LEU A 241 18.48 12.23 -17.74
CA LEU A 241 17.89 11.33 -18.72
C LEU A 241 17.48 12.05 -20.00
N GLU A 242 16.97 13.28 -19.91
CA GLU A 242 16.61 14.10 -21.08
C GLU A 242 17.79 14.50 -21.98
N GLN A 243 19.03 14.21 -21.58
CA GLN A 243 20.20 14.40 -22.42
C GLN A 243 20.49 13.19 -23.32
N TYR A 244 19.67 12.16 -23.28
CA TYR A 244 19.87 10.92 -24.01
C TYR A 244 18.80 10.73 -25.09
N SER A 245 19.20 10.17 -26.22
CA SER A 245 18.27 9.88 -27.32
C SER A 245 17.41 8.64 -27.04
N GLY A 246 16.25 8.60 -27.67
CA GLY A 246 15.39 7.44 -27.64
C GLY A 246 14.68 7.23 -26.31
N VAL A 247 14.61 8.26 -25.46
CA VAL A 247 13.91 8.23 -24.19
C VAL A 247 12.94 9.41 -24.07
N SER A 248 11.77 9.16 -23.49
CA SER A 248 10.82 10.18 -23.07
C SER A 248 10.59 10.05 -21.56
N VAL A 249 10.76 11.14 -20.82
CA VAL A 249 10.68 11.13 -19.35
C VAL A 249 9.52 11.99 -18.89
N TYR A 250 8.62 11.41 -18.13
CA TYR A 250 7.49 12.08 -17.50
C TYR A 250 7.61 12.04 -15.98
N MET A 251 6.99 12.97 -15.30
CA MET A 251 6.89 12.98 -13.83
C MET A 251 5.43 13.03 -13.42
N THR A 252 5.04 12.29 -12.38
CA THR A 252 3.66 12.26 -11.86
C THR A 252 3.27 13.57 -11.20
N ARG A 253 4.22 14.27 -10.56
CA ARG A 253 4.09 15.64 -10.06
C ARG A 253 5.36 16.43 -10.32
N THR A 254 5.21 17.75 -10.43
CA THR A 254 6.31 18.71 -10.71
C THR A 254 6.34 19.84 -9.69
N ASP A 255 5.52 19.77 -8.67
CA ASP A 255 5.48 20.70 -7.54
C ASP A 255 5.15 19.96 -6.24
N GLY A 256 4.92 20.69 -5.15
CA GLY A 256 4.62 20.13 -3.84
C GLY A 256 3.19 19.64 -3.65
N ASN A 257 2.30 19.84 -4.62
CA ASN A 257 0.89 19.50 -4.46
C ASN A 257 0.61 18.04 -4.80
N CYS A 258 -0.44 17.48 -4.17
CA CYS A 258 -1.01 16.21 -4.57
C CYS A 258 -1.55 16.32 -6.01
N PRO A 259 -1.13 15.45 -6.93
CA PRO A 259 -1.62 15.49 -8.32
C PRO A 259 -3.10 15.14 -8.42
N TYR A 260 -3.66 14.47 -7.42
CA TYR A 260 -5.06 14.05 -7.35
C TYR A 260 -5.73 14.47 -6.04
N PRO A 261 -6.01 15.78 -5.85
CA PRO A 261 -6.63 16.27 -4.62
C PRO A 261 -7.99 15.60 -4.37
N GLY A 262 -8.26 15.23 -3.12
CA GLY A 262 -9.51 14.58 -2.73
C GLY A 262 -9.48 13.06 -2.75
N THR A 263 -8.34 12.44 -3.03
CA THR A 263 -8.14 10.98 -2.91
C THR A 263 -7.50 10.62 -1.58
N ASN A 264 -7.70 9.39 -1.13
CA ASN A 264 -6.87 8.79 -0.08
C ASN A 264 -5.48 8.42 -0.65
N SER A 265 -4.55 7.99 0.19
CA SER A 265 -3.17 7.68 -0.19
C SER A 265 -3.08 6.58 -1.25
N ILE A 266 -3.87 5.52 -1.12
CA ILE A 266 -3.85 4.40 -2.05
C ILE A 266 -4.46 4.78 -3.40
N ASP A 267 -5.57 5.51 -3.42
CA ASP A 267 -6.18 6.00 -4.66
C ASP A 267 -5.26 6.99 -5.39
N ASP A 268 -4.51 7.83 -4.66
CA ASP A 268 -3.50 8.69 -5.26
C ASP A 268 -2.43 7.86 -5.98
N ILE A 269 -1.88 6.83 -5.32
CA ILE A 269 -0.91 5.89 -5.91
C ILE A 269 -1.49 5.22 -7.16
N ILE A 270 -2.71 4.69 -7.08
CA ILE A 270 -3.39 4.03 -8.21
C ILE A 270 -3.51 5.01 -9.38
N LYS A 271 -3.98 6.23 -9.14
CA LYS A 271 -4.15 7.25 -10.18
C LYS A 271 -2.82 7.70 -10.81
N ARG A 272 -1.74 7.77 -10.03
CA ARG A 272 -0.39 8.04 -10.57
C ARG A 272 0.06 6.93 -11.53
N VAL A 273 -0.17 5.67 -11.18
CA VAL A 273 0.15 4.52 -12.04
C VAL A 273 -0.75 4.47 -13.28
N GLU A 274 -2.07 4.72 -13.14
CA GLU A 274 -2.99 4.80 -14.26
C GLU A 274 -2.62 5.93 -15.23
N TRP A 275 -2.19 7.08 -14.69
CA TRP A 275 -1.69 8.16 -15.53
C TRP A 275 -0.43 7.75 -16.30
N ALA A 276 0.48 7.00 -15.68
CA ALA A 276 1.66 6.46 -16.37
C ALA A 276 1.25 5.53 -17.54
N LYS A 277 0.21 4.72 -17.36
CA LYS A 277 -0.37 3.92 -18.45
C LYS A 277 -0.82 4.79 -19.63
N THR A 278 -1.42 5.96 -19.38
CA THR A 278 -1.82 6.89 -20.46
C THR A 278 -0.63 7.46 -21.24
N LYS A 279 0.58 7.35 -20.70
CA LYS A 279 1.84 7.75 -21.35
C LYS A 279 2.50 6.60 -22.09
N ASP A 280 1.89 5.41 -22.11
CA ASP A 280 2.50 4.17 -22.61
C ASP A 280 3.82 3.85 -21.92
N ALA A 281 3.87 4.00 -20.58
CA ALA A 281 5.06 3.78 -19.78
C ALA A 281 5.67 2.38 -20.01
N ASP A 282 6.99 2.34 -20.15
CA ASP A 282 7.77 1.09 -20.16
C ASP A 282 8.26 0.73 -18.77
N VAL A 283 8.41 1.74 -17.89
CA VAL A 283 8.80 1.59 -16.50
C VAL A 283 8.27 2.76 -15.66
N PHE A 284 7.86 2.46 -14.44
CA PHE A 284 7.47 3.42 -13.41
C PHE A 284 8.48 3.35 -12.25
N ILE A 285 9.08 4.47 -11.88
CA ILE A 285 10.11 4.52 -10.85
C ILE A 285 9.68 5.53 -9.79
N SER A 286 9.37 5.06 -8.60
CA SER A 286 8.98 5.88 -7.45
C SER A 286 10.19 6.19 -6.58
N PHE A 287 10.31 7.45 -6.18
CA PHE A 287 11.44 8.01 -5.43
C PHE A 287 11.03 8.23 -3.99
N HIS A 288 11.74 7.62 -3.06
CA HIS A 288 11.47 7.68 -1.63
C HIS A 288 12.73 7.79 -0.79
N ILE A 289 12.55 8.10 0.49
CA ILE A 289 13.59 8.02 1.50
C ILE A 289 13.08 7.20 2.68
N ASN A 290 13.82 6.20 3.07
CA ASN A 290 13.44 5.25 4.08
C ASN A 290 13.39 5.87 5.49
N SER A 291 12.57 5.30 6.35
CA SER A 291 12.53 5.61 7.78
C SER A 291 12.49 4.31 8.59
N SER A 292 12.96 4.34 9.82
CA SER A 292 12.93 3.20 10.72
C SER A 292 12.90 3.67 12.17
N VAL A 293 12.22 2.93 13.05
CA VAL A 293 12.31 3.10 14.51
C VAL A 293 13.74 2.90 15.03
N SER A 294 14.54 2.12 14.31
CA SER A 294 15.96 1.94 14.61
C SER A 294 16.81 3.01 13.92
N SER A 295 17.33 3.95 14.67
CA SER A 295 18.30 4.94 14.16
C SER A 295 19.62 4.34 13.65
N ALA A 296 19.84 3.04 13.83
CA ALA A 296 20.98 2.30 13.28
C ALA A 296 20.74 1.80 11.84
N ALA A 297 19.48 1.79 11.35
CA ALA A 297 19.17 1.46 9.97
C ALA A 297 19.78 2.51 9.03
N GLN A 298 20.44 2.07 7.95
CA GLN A 298 21.13 2.96 7.03
C GLN A 298 21.33 2.32 5.63
N GLY A 299 21.45 3.15 4.61
CA GLY A 299 21.81 2.75 3.25
C GLY A 299 20.64 2.74 2.29
N ALA A 300 20.93 2.47 1.01
CA ALA A 300 19.97 2.46 -0.08
C ALA A 300 19.51 1.06 -0.45
N GLU A 301 18.25 0.93 -0.86
CA GLU A 301 17.66 -0.30 -1.37
C GLU A 301 16.68 0.02 -2.51
N VAL A 302 16.42 -0.94 -3.38
CA VAL A 302 15.46 -0.77 -4.47
C VAL A 302 14.52 -1.97 -4.50
N TYR A 303 13.23 -1.69 -4.43
CA TYR A 303 12.19 -2.71 -4.55
C TYR A 303 11.73 -2.83 -6.01
N TYR A 304 11.39 -4.06 -6.42
CA TYR A 304 10.94 -4.39 -7.77
C TYR A 304 9.91 -5.51 -7.77
N PRO A 305 9.12 -5.71 -8.86
CA PRO A 305 8.13 -6.79 -8.94
C PRO A 305 8.78 -8.17 -8.83
N GLN A 306 8.34 -8.97 -7.87
CA GLN A 306 8.91 -10.30 -7.65
C GLN A 306 8.79 -11.19 -8.91
N GLY A 307 9.90 -11.86 -9.26
CA GLY A 307 9.97 -12.76 -10.42
C GLY A 307 10.23 -12.07 -11.77
N GLU A 308 10.41 -10.76 -11.81
CA GLU A 308 10.69 -9.98 -13.02
C GLU A 308 12.20 -9.72 -13.15
N GLU A 309 12.93 -10.61 -13.85
CA GLU A 309 14.39 -10.56 -13.96
C GLU A 309 14.91 -9.21 -14.50
N ASN A 310 14.26 -8.64 -15.51
CA ASN A 310 14.67 -7.37 -16.09
C ASN A 310 14.51 -6.20 -15.10
N ALA A 311 13.43 -6.20 -14.31
CA ALA A 311 13.24 -5.20 -13.27
C ALA A 311 14.24 -5.37 -12.11
N GLN A 312 14.61 -6.61 -11.79
CA GLN A 312 15.66 -6.91 -10.82
C GLN A 312 17.03 -6.37 -11.28
N GLU A 313 17.38 -6.56 -12.55
CA GLU A 313 18.64 -6.03 -13.10
C GLU A 313 18.65 -4.50 -13.05
N LEU A 314 17.54 -3.84 -13.40
CA LEU A 314 17.41 -2.38 -13.25
C LEU A 314 17.57 -1.94 -11.80
N ALA A 315 16.93 -2.63 -10.84
CA ALA A 315 17.06 -2.33 -9.43
C ALA A 315 18.51 -2.45 -8.92
N LYS A 316 19.23 -3.50 -9.37
CA LYS A 316 20.65 -3.70 -9.07
C LYS A 316 21.53 -2.61 -9.64
N ASP A 317 21.27 -2.18 -10.86
CA ASP A 317 22.03 -1.11 -11.51
C ASP A 317 21.87 0.20 -10.75
N ILE A 318 20.62 0.55 -10.36
CA ILE A 318 20.33 1.77 -9.59
C ILE A 318 21.00 1.74 -8.21
N VAL A 319 20.75 0.69 -7.41
CA VAL A 319 21.33 0.62 -6.05
C VAL A 319 22.86 0.53 -6.09
N GLY A 320 23.41 -0.05 -7.16
CA GLY A 320 24.85 -0.11 -7.42
C GLY A 320 25.47 1.28 -7.63
N GLU A 321 24.80 2.18 -8.36
CA GLU A 321 25.25 3.56 -8.57
C GLU A 321 25.12 4.39 -7.27
N LEU A 322 24.04 4.23 -6.53
CA LEU A 322 23.89 4.86 -5.22
C LEU A 322 25.00 4.43 -4.23
N ALA A 323 25.38 3.15 -4.26
CA ALA A 323 26.49 2.65 -3.44
C ALA A 323 27.85 3.28 -3.80
N LYS A 324 28.10 3.65 -5.06
CA LYS A 324 29.33 4.34 -5.46
C LYS A 324 29.46 5.73 -4.83
N LEU A 325 28.37 6.33 -4.41
CA LEU A 325 28.38 7.59 -3.66
C LEU A 325 28.85 7.41 -2.19
N GLY A 326 28.92 6.16 -1.71
CA GLY A 326 29.28 5.81 -0.35
C GLY A 326 28.12 5.43 0.55
N LEU A 327 26.90 5.34 -0.01
CA LEU A 327 25.75 4.77 0.70
C LEU A 327 25.95 3.27 0.89
N LYS A 328 25.50 2.75 2.03
CA LYS A 328 25.49 1.31 2.26
C LYS A 328 24.50 0.66 1.26
N ASN A 329 25.00 -0.28 0.47
CA ASN A 329 24.14 -1.07 -0.41
C ASN A 329 23.37 -2.11 0.42
N ARG A 330 22.03 -2.01 0.43
CA ARG A 330 21.12 -2.96 1.08
C ARG A 330 20.51 -3.96 0.08
N GLY A 331 20.83 -3.78 -1.20
CA GLY A 331 20.46 -4.67 -2.29
C GLY A 331 19.15 -4.29 -2.99
N ASP A 332 18.82 -5.16 -3.93
CA ASP A 332 17.56 -5.21 -4.64
C ASP A 332 16.62 -6.19 -3.93
N LYS A 333 15.31 -5.88 -3.90
CA LYS A 333 14.32 -6.66 -3.19
C LYS A 333 13.08 -6.88 -4.06
N GLY A 334 12.78 -8.16 -4.33
CA GLY A 334 11.54 -8.53 -5.01
C GLY A 334 10.38 -8.54 -4.02
N ASP A 335 9.44 -7.61 -4.16
CA ASP A 335 8.29 -7.50 -3.26
C ASP A 335 7.07 -6.94 -3.98
N ASP A 336 6.04 -7.77 -4.15
CA ASP A 336 4.75 -7.39 -4.74
C ASP A 336 3.76 -6.84 -3.70
N SER A 337 4.15 -6.69 -2.43
CA SER A 337 3.26 -6.14 -1.39
C SER A 337 3.02 -4.64 -1.55
N TYR A 338 3.96 -3.91 -2.15
CA TYR A 338 3.83 -2.48 -2.40
C TYR A 338 2.79 -2.15 -3.48
N ALA A 339 1.87 -1.22 -3.17
CA ALA A 339 0.80 -0.80 -4.07
C ALA A 339 1.34 -0.30 -5.42
N VAL A 340 2.36 0.56 -5.41
CA VAL A 340 3.05 1.04 -6.63
C VAL A 340 3.49 -0.10 -7.52
N ILE A 341 4.20 -1.08 -6.96
CA ILE A 341 4.76 -2.21 -7.70
C ILE A 341 3.64 -3.07 -8.29
N ARG A 342 2.67 -3.43 -7.47
CA ARG A 342 1.55 -4.29 -7.86
C ARG A 342 0.67 -3.65 -8.93
N HIS A 343 0.30 -2.38 -8.77
CA HIS A 343 -0.53 -1.68 -9.74
C HIS A 343 0.21 -1.41 -11.05
N SER A 344 1.49 -1.09 -11.02
CA SER A 344 2.31 -0.98 -12.23
C SER A 344 2.35 -2.29 -13.01
N LYS A 345 2.61 -3.40 -12.32
CA LYS A 345 2.60 -4.75 -12.90
C LYS A 345 1.25 -5.08 -13.53
N ARG A 346 0.13 -4.76 -12.87
CA ARG A 346 -1.24 -4.92 -13.42
C ARG A 346 -1.49 -4.07 -14.66
N ASN A 347 -0.85 -2.92 -14.76
CA ASN A 347 -0.97 -2.03 -15.91
C ASN A 347 0.00 -2.35 -17.06
N GLY A 348 0.83 -3.39 -16.93
CA GLY A 348 1.64 -3.95 -18.00
C GLY A 348 3.07 -3.41 -18.08
N PHE A 349 3.57 -2.77 -17.03
CA PHE A 349 4.94 -2.30 -16.90
C PHE A 349 5.48 -2.52 -15.49
N PRO A 350 6.79 -2.71 -15.29
CA PRO A 350 7.37 -2.82 -13.97
C PRO A 350 7.30 -1.48 -13.22
N GLY A 351 6.92 -1.55 -11.93
CA GLY A 351 7.08 -0.46 -10.98
C GLY A 351 8.27 -0.75 -10.06
N LEU A 352 9.11 0.24 -9.84
CA LEU A 352 10.22 0.18 -8.89
C LEU A 352 10.06 1.25 -7.82
N ILE A 353 10.58 0.98 -6.62
CA ILE A 353 10.67 1.95 -5.54
C ILE A 353 12.14 2.08 -5.14
N ILE A 354 12.67 3.29 -5.21
CA ILE A 354 14.02 3.60 -4.76
C ILE A 354 13.95 4.19 -3.36
N GLU A 355 14.51 3.49 -2.40
CA GLU A 355 14.75 3.98 -1.04
C GLU A 355 16.20 4.47 -0.93
N HIS A 356 16.40 5.77 -1.04
CA HIS A 356 17.75 6.32 -1.19
C HIS A 356 18.61 6.18 0.06
N ALA A 357 18.03 6.40 1.23
CA ALA A 357 18.71 6.27 2.53
C ALA A 357 17.70 6.49 3.67
N PHE A 358 18.09 6.24 4.92
CA PHE A 358 17.20 6.36 6.07
C PHE A 358 17.23 7.78 6.65
N VAL A 359 16.11 8.50 6.52
CA VAL A 359 15.99 9.85 7.13
C VAL A 359 16.05 9.81 8.66
N SER A 360 15.67 8.68 9.28
CA SER A 360 15.79 8.44 10.73
C SER A 360 17.23 8.26 11.22
N ASN A 361 18.19 8.01 10.32
CA ASN A 361 19.60 7.86 10.62
C ASN A 361 20.34 9.19 10.42
N ALA A 362 21.02 9.70 11.46
CA ALA A 362 21.69 11.00 11.40
C ALA A 362 22.83 11.11 10.37
N SER A 363 23.43 9.98 9.96
CA SER A 363 24.45 9.96 8.90
C SER A 363 23.82 10.04 7.53
N ASP A 364 22.80 9.22 7.30
CA ASP A 364 22.07 9.15 6.04
C ASP A 364 21.28 10.44 5.77
N ALA A 365 20.65 11.01 6.79
CA ALA A 365 19.91 12.28 6.69
C ALA A 365 20.74 13.43 6.10
N LYS A 366 22.08 13.41 6.24
CA LYS A 366 22.96 14.42 5.63
C LYS A 366 22.92 14.40 4.10
N TRP A 367 22.58 13.28 3.50
CA TRP A 367 22.43 13.18 2.04
C TRP A 367 21.29 14.04 1.52
N PHE A 368 20.28 14.31 2.36
CA PHE A 368 19.10 15.06 1.98
C PHE A 368 19.15 16.55 2.36
N GLN A 369 20.20 16.99 3.09
CA GLN A 369 20.28 18.34 3.63
C GLN A 369 20.91 19.37 2.68
N THR A 370 21.48 18.95 1.57
CA THR A 370 22.13 19.86 0.60
C THR A 370 21.69 19.58 -0.82
N GLU A 371 21.47 20.63 -1.58
CA GLU A 371 21.12 20.55 -3.01
C GLU A 371 22.17 19.76 -3.81
N GLU A 372 23.47 19.90 -3.48
CA GLU A 372 24.54 19.14 -4.13
C GLU A 372 24.38 17.63 -3.95
N ASN A 373 24.00 17.19 -2.75
CA ASN A 373 23.78 15.78 -2.47
C ASN A 373 22.52 15.24 -3.17
N LEU A 374 21.41 15.99 -3.13
CA LEU A 374 20.19 15.62 -3.86
C LEU A 374 20.46 15.46 -5.35
N LYS A 375 21.28 16.37 -5.91
CA LYS A 375 21.71 16.27 -7.30
C LYS A 375 22.56 15.01 -7.55
N LYS A 376 23.48 14.66 -6.66
CA LYS A 376 24.27 13.42 -6.76
C LYS A 376 23.39 12.18 -6.74
N LEU A 377 22.37 12.15 -5.87
CA LEU A 377 21.39 11.04 -5.81
C LEU A 377 20.66 10.89 -7.14
N GLY A 378 20.02 11.94 -7.64
CA GLY A 378 19.31 11.88 -8.93
C GLY A 378 20.20 11.55 -10.11
N GLN A 379 21.47 11.99 -10.09
CA GLN A 379 22.46 11.61 -11.10
C GLN A 379 22.84 10.13 -11.02
N ALA A 380 22.93 9.56 -9.83
CA ALA A 380 23.20 8.13 -9.63
C ALA A 380 22.01 7.26 -10.10
N ASP A 381 20.79 7.68 -9.79
CA ASP A 381 19.59 6.99 -10.30
C ASP A 381 19.57 6.97 -11.83
N ALA A 382 19.78 8.14 -12.43
CA ALA A 382 19.87 8.25 -13.89
C ALA A 382 20.99 7.38 -14.47
N ALA A 383 22.15 7.30 -13.81
CA ALA A 383 23.27 6.48 -14.27
C ALA A 383 22.92 4.98 -14.26
N GLY A 384 22.22 4.49 -13.24
CA GLY A 384 21.71 3.12 -13.18
C GLY A 384 20.73 2.84 -14.33
N ILE A 385 19.77 3.74 -14.56
CA ILE A 385 18.78 3.63 -15.64
C ILE A 385 19.47 3.64 -17.02
N ILE A 386 20.41 4.56 -17.23
CA ILE A 386 21.17 4.68 -18.49
C ILE A 386 21.96 3.40 -18.75
N SER A 387 22.64 2.88 -17.72
CA SER A 387 23.41 1.64 -17.83
C SER A 387 22.52 0.46 -18.22
N HIS A 388 21.40 0.30 -17.54
CA HIS A 388 20.46 -0.80 -17.75
C HIS A 388 19.88 -0.82 -19.17
N TYR A 389 19.40 0.33 -19.64
CA TYR A 389 18.79 0.43 -20.97
C TYR A 389 19.80 0.69 -22.11
N GLY A 390 21.07 0.84 -21.80
CA GLY A 390 22.11 1.13 -22.77
C GLY A 390 21.87 2.44 -23.53
N LEU A 391 21.36 3.46 -22.85
CA LEU A 391 21.03 4.74 -23.47
C LEU A 391 22.29 5.44 -23.96
N THR A 392 22.21 6.04 -25.13
CA THR A 392 23.30 6.80 -25.70
C THR A 392 23.02 8.29 -25.62
N LYS A 393 24.01 9.03 -25.14
CA LYS A 393 23.87 10.49 -25.03
C LYS A 393 23.74 11.11 -26.41
N ASP A 394 22.79 12.03 -26.55
CA ASP A 394 22.71 12.82 -27.77
C ASP A 394 24.05 13.53 -28.03
N LYS A 395 24.70 13.17 -29.13
CA LYS A 395 25.92 13.87 -29.59
C LYS A 395 25.60 15.17 -30.28
N GLY A 396 24.32 15.40 -30.55
CA GLY A 396 23.87 16.61 -31.23
C GLY A 396 23.85 17.81 -30.29
N LYS A 397 24.03 18.97 -30.85
CA LYS A 397 23.83 20.24 -30.14
C LYS A 397 23.11 21.22 -31.09
N TRP A 398 22.33 22.09 -30.48
CA TRP A 398 21.80 23.21 -31.21
C TRP A 398 22.92 24.22 -31.50
N GLU A 399 23.14 24.53 -32.75
CA GLU A 399 24.08 25.56 -33.17
C GLU A 399 23.34 26.70 -33.86
N PHE A 400 23.71 27.94 -33.50
CA PHE A 400 23.16 29.10 -34.15
C PHE A 400 23.95 29.36 -35.43
N ILE A 401 23.38 29.02 -36.59
CA ILE A 401 24.00 29.15 -37.88
C ILE A 401 23.26 30.23 -38.69
N GLY A 402 23.93 31.35 -38.91
CA GLY A 402 23.34 32.48 -39.61
C GLY A 402 22.23 33.17 -38.83
N LYS A 403 20.98 32.90 -39.15
CA LYS A 403 19.80 33.49 -38.51
C LYS A 403 18.91 32.51 -37.79
N TYR A 404 19.29 31.22 -37.75
CA TYR A 404 18.46 30.13 -37.27
C TYR A 404 19.23 29.20 -36.34
N TRP A 405 18.56 28.64 -35.35
CA TRP A 405 19.04 27.50 -34.58
C TRP A 405 18.92 26.25 -35.44
N LYS A 406 20.00 25.52 -35.62
CA LYS A 406 20.05 24.24 -36.33
C LYS A 406 20.56 23.16 -35.37
N TRP A 407 19.86 22.04 -35.35
CA TRP A 407 20.33 20.86 -34.66
C TRP A 407 21.49 20.25 -35.40
N ASN A 408 22.62 20.09 -34.74
CA ASN A 408 23.78 19.41 -35.27
C ASN A 408 23.88 18.03 -34.62
N GLU A 409 23.61 16.97 -35.36
CA GLU A 409 23.59 15.58 -34.90
C GLU A 409 24.96 15.02 -34.51
N GLY A 410 26.02 15.82 -34.58
CA GLY A 410 27.34 15.44 -34.09
C GLY A 410 28.02 14.32 -34.89
N ASN A 411 27.59 14.05 -36.11
CA ASN A 411 28.25 13.12 -37.02
C ASN A 411 29.51 13.78 -37.58
N GLY A 412 30.59 13.66 -36.83
CA GLY A 412 31.92 14.05 -37.28
C GLY A 412 32.77 12.84 -37.50
#